data_2da83659cdeabfcd8e649aa88166888c
#
_entry.id   2da83659cdeabfcd8e649aa88166888c
#
_cell.length_a   1.000
_cell.length_b   1.000
_cell.length_c   1.000
_cell.angle_alpha   90.00
_cell.angle_beta   90.00
_cell.angle_gamma   90.00
#
_symmetry.space_group_name_H-M   'P 1'
#
loop_
_entity.id
_entity.type
_entity.pdbx_description
1 polymer ?
#
loop_
_entity_poly.entity_id
_entity_poly.type
_entity_poly.pdbx_seq_one_letter_code
_entity_poly.pdbx_strand_id
1 'polypeptide(L)' 'MWDKIEKQLKIKGWSMYRLAKESSVHPSNFSNLKAGRMKEMSWTNMCKIADALEVSLDELR' A
#
# COMPACT_ATOMS: atom_id res chain seq x y z
N MET A 1 -0.15 9.47 -0.89
CA MET A 1 0.22 8.11 -0.49
C MET A 1 -0.19 7.06 -1.51
N TRP A 2 -1.44 7.06 -1.97
CA TRP A 2 -1.89 6.04 -2.93
C TRP A 2 -1.07 6.02 -4.22
N ASP A 3 -0.74 7.19 -4.76
CA ASP A 3 0.01 7.26 -6.02
C ASP A 3 1.33 6.51 -5.96
N LYS A 4 2.01 6.60 -4.84
CA LYS A 4 3.30 5.92 -4.66
C LYS A 4 3.13 4.42 -4.49
N ILE A 5 2.06 4.00 -3.80
CA ILE A 5 1.73 2.58 -3.69
C ILE A 5 1.40 2.02 -5.07
N GLU A 6 0.58 2.73 -5.83
CA GLU A 6 0.19 2.30 -7.17
C GLU A 6 1.40 2.16 -8.09
N LYS A 7 2.34 3.09 -7.99
CA LYS A 7 3.59 3.01 -8.76
C LYS A 7 4.35 1.72 -8.46
N GLN A 8 4.47 1.38 -7.18
CA GLN A 8 5.15 0.15 -6.78
C GLN A 8 4.42 -1.10 -7.25
N LEU A 9 3.09 -1.08 -7.24
CA LEU A 9 2.29 -2.18 -7.75
C LEU A 9 2.55 -2.40 -9.24
N LYS A 10 2.63 -1.32 -10.00
CA LYS A 10 2.92 -1.41 -11.43
C LYS A 10 4.31 -1.98 -11.69
N ILE A 11 5.29 -1.54 -10.91
CA ILE A 11 6.66 -2.03 -11.03
C ILE A 11 6.72 -3.55 -10.78
N LYS A 12 5.98 -4.03 -9.78
CA LYS A 12 5.97 -5.45 -9.42
C LYS A 12 4.99 -6.28 -10.23
N GLY A 13 4.07 -5.64 -10.94
CA GLY A 13 3.01 -6.36 -11.64
C GLY A 13 1.98 -6.95 -10.69
N TRP A 14 1.75 -6.32 -9.54
CA TRP A 14 0.82 -6.78 -8.53
C TRP A 14 -0.50 -6.02 -8.58
N SER A 15 -1.58 -6.73 -8.22
CA SER A 15 -2.86 -6.09 -7.97
C SER A 15 -2.92 -5.57 -6.54
N MET A 16 -3.91 -4.73 -6.27
CA MET A 16 -4.20 -4.25 -4.91
C MET A 16 -4.48 -5.44 -3.97
N TYR A 17 -5.17 -6.46 -4.45
CA TYR A 17 -5.49 -7.65 -3.66
C TYR A 17 -4.24 -8.47 -3.34
N ARG A 18 -3.31 -8.54 -4.29
CA ARG A 18 -2.03 -9.20 -4.05
C ARG A 18 -1.28 -8.50 -2.92
N LEU A 19 -1.22 -7.17 -2.96
CA LEU A 19 -0.57 -6.41 -1.90
C LEU A 19 -1.25 -6.63 -0.55
N ALA A 20 -2.59 -6.64 -0.52
CA ALA A 20 -3.33 -6.87 0.71
C ALA A 20 -2.96 -8.24 1.32
N LYS A 21 -2.86 -9.26 0.48
CA LYS A 21 -2.47 -10.60 0.92
C LYS A 21 -1.05 -10.63 1.46
N GLU A 22 -0.10 -10.06 0.72
CA GLU A 22 1.30 -10.10 1.08
C GLU A 22 1.61 -9.25 2.33
N SER A 23 0.90 -8.14 2.50
CA SER A 23 1.13 -7.23 3.63
C SER A 23 0.28 -7.55 4.86
N SER A 24 -0.72 -8.41 4.73
CA SER A 24 -1.71 -8.69 5.77
C SER A 24 -2.51 -7.45 6.16
N VAL A 25 -2.66 -6.51 5.24
CA VAL A 25 -3.48 -5.31 5.43
C VAL A 25 -4.79 -5.53 4.68
N HIS A 26 -5.92 -5.26 5.34
CA HIS A 26 -7.24 -5.50 4.75
C HIS A 26 -7.40 -4.68 3.45
N PRO A 27 -7.96 -5.30 2.38
CA PRO A 27 -8.12 -4.60 1.09
C PRO A 27 -8.91 -3.30 1.15
N SER A 28 -9.84 -3.17 2.10
CA SER A 28 -10.64 -1.94 2.24
C SER A 28 -9.78 -0.71 2.51
N ASN A 29 -8.62 -0.88 3.15
CA ASN A 29 -7.70 0.22 3.39
C ASN A 29 -7.19 0.80 2.07
N PHE A 30 -6.87 -0.05 1.13
CA PHE A 30 -6.39 0.39 -0.18
C PHE A 30 -7.50 1.05 -1.00
N SER A 31 -8.70 0.48 -0.93
CA SER A 31 -9.86 1.07 -1.61
C SER A 31 -10.17 2.47 -1.07
N ASN A 32 -10.08 2.65 0.25
CA ASN A 32 -10.30 3.93 0.88
C ASN A 32 -9.23 4.96 0.51
N LEU A 33 -7.98 4.55 0.42
CA LEU A 33 -6.91 5.43 -0.04
C LEU A 33 -7.13 5.85 -1.49
N LYS A 34 -7.43 4.89 -2.35
CA LYS A 34 -7.66 5.15 -3.77
C LYS A 34 -8.82 6.11 -3.99
N ALA A 35 -9.89 5.94 -3.22
CA ALA A 35 -11.09 6.76 -3.34
C ALA A 35 -10.98 8.13 -2.64
N GLY A 36 -9.92 8.35 -1.91
CA GLY A 36 -9.71 9.62 -1.19
C GLY A 36 -10.46 9.71 0.14
N ARG A 37 -11.07 8.62 0.60
CA ARG A 37 -11.76 8.59 1.90
C ARG A 37 -10.77 8.51 3.07
N MET A 38 -9.55 8.05 2.81
CA MET A 38 -8.49 7.93 3.78
C MET A 38 -7.26 8.61 3.19
N LYS A 39 -6.59 9.47 3.95
CA LYS A 39 -5.40 10.17 3.46
C LYS A 39 -4.13 9.38 3.72
N GLU A 40 -4.07 8.72 4.86
CA GLU A 40 -2.91 7.94 5.29
C GLU A 40 -3.35 6.72 6.05
N MET A 41 -2.48 5.72 6.10
CA MET A 41 -2.69 4.55 6.95
C MET A 41 -1.92 4.71 8.24
N SER A 42 -2.23 3.88 9.24
CA SER A 42 -1.49 3.84 10.49
C SER A 42 -0.03 3.48 10.21
N TRP A 43 0.85 3.86 11.13
CA TRP A 43 2.27 3.54 11.03
C TRP A 43 2.50 2.03 10.87
N THR A 44 1.78 1.22 11.66
CA THR A 44 1.88 -0.23 11.61
C THR A 44 1.56 -0.76 10.22
N ASN A 45 0.46 -0.27 9.62
CA ASN A 45 0.07 -0.70 8.28
C ASN A 45 1.08 -0.25 7.23
N MET A 46 1.61 0.97 7.37
CA MET A 46 2.63 1.46 6.45
C MET A 46 3.88 0.59 6.48
N CYS A 47 4.31 0.17 7.66
CA CYS A 47 5.44 -0.73 7.79
C CYS A 47 5.18 -2.08 7.11
N LYS A 48 3.98 -2.62 7.29
CA LYS A 48 3.59 -3.88 6.65
C LYS A 48 3.64 -3.78 5.13
N ILE A 49 3.13 -2.66 4.60
CA ILE A 49 3.12 -2.42 3.16
C ILE A 49 4.54 -2.27 2.62
N ALA A 50 5.37 -1.50 3.29
CA ALA A 50 6.75 -1.29 2.88
C ALA A 50 7.53 -2.61 2.88
N ASP A 51 7.34 -3.43 3.91
CA ASP A 51 7.97 -4.74 3.99
C ASP A 51 7.52 -5.66 2.85
N ALA A 52 6.22 -5.67 2.56
CA ALA A 52 5.67 -6.51 1.49
C ALA A 52 6.21 -6.09 0.13
N LEU A 53 6.36 -4.79 -0.09
CA LEU A 53 6.89 -4.25 -1.35
C LEU A 53 8.40 -4.24 -1.39
N GLU A 54 9.06 -4.53 -0.28
CA GLU A 54 10.52 -4.50 -0.14
C GLU A 54 11.10 -3.12 -0.47
N VAL A 55 10.43 -2.08 0.00
CA VAL A 55 10.88 -0.69 -0.17
C VAL A 55 10.94 0.00 1.18
N SER A 56 11.63 1.13 1.22
CA SER A 56 11.65 1.93 2.44
C SER A 56 10.33 2.69 2.59
N LEU A 57 10.03 3.12 3.81
CA LEU A 57 8.84 3.93 4.06
C LEU A 57 8.85 5.22 3.26
N ASP A 58 10.02 5.78 3.01
CA ASP A 58 10.14 7.02 2.23
C ASP A 58 9.61 6.87 0.80
N GLU A 59 9.63 5.67 0.27
CA GLU A 59 9.10 5.39 -1.07
C GLU A 59 7.57 5.48 -1.11
N LEU A 60 6.90 5.42 0.04
CA LEU A 60 5.44 5.42 0.14
C LEU A 60 4.86 6.74 0.63
N ARG A 61 5.70 7.66 1.04
CA ARG A 61 5.25 8.93 1.66
C ARG A 61 5.17 10.08 0.69
#